data_a822fb2df259588a1a85d5b31a7f3d35
#
_entry.id   a822fb2df259588a1a85d5b31a7f3d35
#
_cell.length_a   1.000
_cell.length_b   1.000
_cell.length_c   1.000
_cell.angle_alpha   90.00
_cell.angle_beta   90.00
_cell.angle_gamma   90.00
#
_symmetry.space_group_name_H-M   'P 1'
#
loop_
_entity.id
_entity.type
_entity.pdbx_description
1 polymer ?
#
loop_
_entity_poly.entity_id
_entity_poly.type
_entity_poly.pdbx_seq_one_letter_code
_entity_poly.pdbx_strand_id
1 'polypeptide(L)'
;MKKKILIYAHYYAPDKASTGQILQDMAEGMQDDFDVTVICSVPSYTGKIDEKYKEKKIYEESLNGVKLYRVPVPEFSKASKKSRIKNLLAYYSQAKKVTKKVGPQDYIFTISQPPIMGGMLGVYGKKKIRTESGEHPKFIYCIQDYNPEQILATGYVKLKPVLKVAMSLDKKSCRKSDLVITVGRDLVDTLKNRFKGEEVPEHTMINNWIDEKQIYPLDPSEHGILEIKQKYGLENKYIIMYSGNIGLYYDLEGLIKVIEKFNGSKTPDGRDVVFAFVGAGSVLDKLTAYVKKHNMDSVVFIPYQDKDKLIYSLNAADVHWCVNAKGIKGVSCPSKFYGIAGVAKPVLAVLEKGSEVEMLINEIGCGKVSEPGDYKAVEDNIRWFIDNADSSELAEMGNRGHDYLVKNLTKDISIKKYTDVISKL
;
A
#
# COMPACT_ATOMS: atom_id res chain seq x y z
N MET A 1 -32.58 3.89 -10.68
CA MET A 1 -31.44 3.09 -11.17
C MET A 1 -30.20 3.57 -10.43
N LYS A 2 -29.30 2.66 -10.04
CA LYS A 2 -27.99 3.04 -9.49
C LYS A 2 -27.17 3.78 -10.55
N LYS A 3 -26.34 4.74 -10.11
CA LYS A 3 -25.34 5.37 -10.98
C LYS A 3 -24.27 4.36 -11.36
N LYS A 4 -23.69 4.50 -12.54
CA LYS A 4 -22.69 3.58 -13.10
C LYS A 4 -21.28 4.12 -12.90
N ILE A 5 -20.37 3.31 -12.38
CA ILE A 5 -18.96 3.68 -12.18
C ILE A 5 -18.03 2.70 -12.91
N LEU A 6 -17.11 3.25 -13.69
CA LEU A 6 -16.03 2.51 -14.32
C LEU A 6 -14.73 2.71 -13.57
N ILE A 7 -14.12 1.62 -13.11
CA ILE A 7 -12.80 1.60 -12.45
C ILE A 7 -11.75 1.03 -13.40
N TYR A 8 -10.62 1.74 -13.56
CA TYR A 8 -9.45 1.19 -14.24
C TYR A 8 -8.48 0.62 -13.21
N ALA A 9 -8.18 -0.66 -13.31
CA ALA A 9 -7.29 -1.38 -12.41
C ALA A 9 -6.25 -2.18 -13.21
N HIS A 10 -4.95 -1.83 -13.15
CA HIS A 10 -3.95 -2.65 -13.81
C HIS A 10 -3.97 -4.08 -13.27
N TYR A 11 -3.87 -4.23 -11.95
CA TYR A 11 -4.04 -5.50 -11.26
C TYR A 11 -5.39 -5.53 -10.54
N TYR A 12 -6.04 -6.68 -10.57
CA TYR A 12 -7.30 -6.94 -9.86
C TYR A 12 -7.36 -8.42 -9.48
N ALA A 13 -8.20 -8.80 -8.53
CA ALA A 13 -8.32 -10.19 -8.10
C ALA A 13 -8.38 -11.18 -9.28
N PRO A 14 -7.70 -12.35 -9.21
CA PRO A 14 -7.01 -12.93 -8.06
C PRO A 14 -5.54 -12.49 -7.87
N ASP A 15 -5.08 -11.45 -8.58
CA ASP A 15 -3.74 -10.92 -8.38
C ASP A 15 -3.56 -10.37 -6.95
N LYS A 16 -2.44 -10.74 -6.29
CA LYS A 16 -2.12 -10.34 -4.90
C LYS A 16 -1.39 -8.99 -4.80
N ALA A 17 -1.49 -8.12 -5.81
CA ALA A 17 -0.93 -6.77 -5.74
C ALA A 17 -1.72 -5.91 -4.72
N SER A 18 -1.05 -5.16 -3.85
CA SER A 18 -1.70 -4.33 -2.82
C SER A 18 -2.71 -3.35 -3.40
N THR A 19 -2.36 -2.68 -4.50
CA THR A 19 -3.29 -1.78 -5.22
C THR A 19 -4.48 -2.52 -5.84
N GLY A 20 -4.28 -3.76 -6.28
CA GLY A 20 -5.35 -4.62 -6.79
C GLY A 20 -6.33 -5.02 -5.69
N GLN A 21 -5.84 -5.27 -4.48
CA GLN A 21 -6.67 -5.58 -3.31
C GLN A 21 -7.50 -4.36 -2.88
N ILE A 22 -6.88 -3.18 -2.79
CA ILE A 22 -7.59 -1.92 -2.50
C ILE A 22 -8.72 -1.69 -3.52
N LEU A 23 -8.43 -1.85 -4.82
CA LEU A 23 -9.44 -1.66 -5.87
C LEU A 23 -10.53 -2.73 -5.84
N GLN A 24 -10.20 -3.95 -5.43
CA GLN A 24 -11.20 -5.00 -5.21
C GLN A 24 -12.14 -4.64 -4.06
N ASP A 25 -11.57 -4.28 -2.89
CA ASP A 25 -12.36 -3.86 -1.73
C ASP A 25 -13.28 -2.69 -2.08
N MET A 26 -12.76 -1.69 -2.81
CA MET A 26 -13.56 -0.56 -3.28
C MET A 26 -14.68 -0.97 -4.22
N ALA A 27 -14.36 -1.76 -5.25
CA ALA A 27 -15.34 -2.18 -6.26
C ALA A 27 -16.47 -3.02 -5.64
N GLU A 28 -16.11 -3.92 -4.71
CA GLU A 28 -17.07 -4.75 -4.02
C GLU A 28 -17.90 -3.94 -3.01
N GLY A 29 -17.26 -3.06 -2.23
CA GLY A 29 -17.93 -2.28 -1.19
C GLY A 29 -18.77 -1.10 -1.71
N MET A 30 -18.54 -0.66 -2.96
CA MET A 30 -19.35 0.39 -3.60
C MET A 30 -20.63 -0.13 -4.28
N GLN A 31 -20.86 -1.45 -4.33
CA GLN A 31 -22.00 -2.02 -5.07
C GLN A 31 -23.37 -1.64 -4.51
N ASP A 32 -23.46 -1.26 -3.24
CA ASP A 32 -24.71 -0.78 -2.68
C ASP A 32 -25.14 0.56 -3.28
N ASP A 33 -24.20 1.40 -3.63
CA ASP A 33 -24.42 2.75 -4.17
C ASP A 33 -24.33 2.82 -5.71
N PHE A 34 -23.49 1.97 -6.34
CA PHE A 34 -23.16 2.02 -7.77
C PHE A 34 -23.25 0.68 -8.48
N ASP A 35 -23.56 0.72 -9.79
CA ASP A 35 -23.30 -0.38 -10.71
C ASP A 35 -21.84 -0.33 -11.12
N VAL A 36 -21.02 -1.25 -10.59
CA VAL A 36 -19.56 -1.20 -10.74
C VAL A 36 -19.09 -2.05 -11.91
N THR A 37 -18.31 -1.43 -12.80
CA THR A 37 -17.57 -2.09 -13.89
C THR A 37 -16.08 -1.86 -13.72
N VAL A 38 -15.26 -2.90 -13.90
CA VAL A 38 -13.78 -2.81 -13.81
C VAL A 38 -13.15 -3.21 -15.14
N ILE A 39 -12.22 -2.40 -15.65
CA ILE A 39 -11.32 -2.81 -16.74
C ILE A 39 -9.95 -3.11 -16.11
N CYS A 40 -9.52 -4.38 -16.17
CA CYS A 40 -8.26 -4.82 -15.59
C CYS A 40 -7.45 -5.70 -16.57
N SER A 41 -6.17 -5.94 -16.27
CA SER A 41 -5.41 -6.97 -17.00
C SER A 41 -5.91 -8.37 -16.62
N VAL A 42 -5.63 -9.35 -17.49
CA VAL A 42 -5.64 -10.75 -17.04
C VAL A 42 -4.67 -10.92 -15.87
N PRO A 43 -4.90 -11.88 -14.94
CA PRO A 43 -3.99 -12.11 -13.82
C PRO A 43 -2.56 -12.29 -14.31
N SER A 44 -1.66 -11.41 -13.85
CA SER A 44 -0.29 -11.32 -14.37
C SER A 44 0.74 -10.82 -13.38
N TYR A 45 0.36 -10.55 -12.13
CA TYR A 45 1.25 -9.96 -11.11
C TYR A 45 2.50 -10.79 -10.83
N THR A 46 2.43 -12.10 -10.97
CA THR A 46 3.58 -13.00 -10.84
C THR A 46 4.56 -12.89 -12.01
N GLY A 47 4.14 -12.28 -13.13
CA GLY A 47 4.85 -12.24 -14.41
C GLY A 47 4.44 -13.37 -15.36
N LYS A 48 3.67 -14.34 -14.87
CA LYS A 48 3.12 -15.46 -15.66
C LYS A 48 1.62 -15.29 -15.84
N ILE A 49 1.09 -15.86 -16.92
CA ILE A 49 -0.32 -15.80 -17.29
C ILE A 49 -0.82 -17.24 -17.52
N ASP A 50 -1.92 -17.55 -16.87
CA ASP A 50 -2.60 -18.83 -17.02
C ASP A 50 -3.06 -19.04 -18.47
N GLU A 51 -2.95 -20.28 -18.99
CA GLU A 51 -3.30 -20.64 -20.39
C GLU A 51 -4.73 -20.22 -20.75
N LYS A 52 -5.70 -20.35 -19.84
CA LYS A 52 -7.08 -19.90 -20.05
C LYS A 52 -7.24 -18.43 -20.46
N TYR A 53 -6.23 -17.60 -20.12
CA TYR A 53 -6.22 -16.18 -20.46
C TYR A 53 -5.35 -15.83 -21.68
N LYS A 54 -4.93 -16.84 -22.47
CA LYS A 54 -4.14 -16.64 -23.70
C LYS A 54 -4.97 -16.74 -24.98
N GLU A 55 -6.22 -17.21 -24.89
CA GLU A 55 -7.04 -17.54 -26.05
C GLU A 55 -7.84 -16.35 -26.61
N LYS A 56 -8.35 -15.48 -25.75
CA LYS A 56 -9.28 -14.40 -26.15
C LYS A 56 -8.64 -13.03 -26.10
N LYS A 57 -9.17 -12.12 -26.93
CA LYS A 57 -8.77 -10.70 -26.91
C LYS A 57 -9.35 -9.89 -25.74
N ILE A 58 -10.44 -10.34 -25.15
CA ILE A 58 -11.13 -9.74 -24.01
C ILE A 58 -11.87 -10.86 -23.30
N TYR A 59 -11.82 -10.85 -21.97
CA TYR A 59 -12.60 -11.75 -21.12
C TYR A 59 -13.62 -10.92 -20.35
N GLU A 60 -14.89 -11.22 -20.52
CA GLU A 60 -15.97 -10.65 -19.74
C GLU A 60 -16.33 -11.63 -18.63
N GLU A 61 -16.22 -11.19 -17.39
CA GLU A 61 -16.40 -12.01 -16.19
C GLU A 61 -17.24 -11.24 -15.17
N SER A 62 -17.76 -11.94 -14.18
CA SER A 62 -18.30 -11.35 -12.95
C SER A 62 -17.60 -11.97 -11.76
N LEU A 63 -17.17 -11.13 -10.82
CA LEU A 63 -16.57 -11.55 -9.57
C LEU A 63 -17.23 -10.80 -8.42
N ASN A 64 -17.85 -11.53 -7.49
CA ASN A 64 -18.55 -10.96 -6.34
C ASN A 64 -19.55 -9.84 -6.72
N GLY A 65 -20.27 -10.01 -7.84
CA GLY A 65 -21.23 -9.02 -8.35
C GLY A 65 -20.62 -7.90 -9.22
N VAL A 66 -19.31 -7.72 -9.21
CA VAL A 66 -18.61 -6.71 -10.03
C VAL A 66 -18.42 -7.22 -11.45
N LYS A 67 -18.79 -6.41 -12.45
CA LYS A 67 -18.55 -6.72 -13.86
C LYS A 67 -17.10 -6.44 -14.24
N LEU A 68 -16.41 -7.43 -14.83
CA LEU A 68 -14.99 -7.33 -15.19
C LEU A 68 -14.79 -7.44 -16.71
N TYR A 69 -13.96 -6.55 -17.25
CA TYR A 69 -13.37 -6.67 -18.56
C TYR A 69 -11.85 -6.89 -18.41
N ARG A 70 -11.39 -8.14 -18.57
CA ARG A 70 -9.95 -8.43 -18.52
C ARG A 70 -9.33 -8.32 -19.90
N VAL A 71 -8.24 -7.58 -19.97
CA VAL A 71 -7.48 -7.37 -21.21
C VAL A 71 -6.17 -8.14 -21.20
N PRO A 72 -5.77 -8.72 -22.35
CA PRO A 72 -4.52 -9.45 -22.45
C PRO A 72 -3.33 -8.51 -22.34
N VAL A 73 -2.32 -9.00 -21.64
CA VAL A 73 -1.00 -8.36 -21.51
C VAL A 73 0.08 -9.42 -21.74
N PRO A 74 1.30 -9.06 -22.18
CA PRO A 74 2.39 -10.02 -22.27
C PRO A 74 2.90 -10.43 -20.90
N GLU A 75 3.38 -11.67 -20.78
CA GLU A 75 4.18 -12.11 -19.62
C GLU A 75 5.43 -11.23 -19.44
N PHE A 76 5.91 -11.13 -18.21
CA PHE A 76 7.11 -10.36 -17.92
C PHE A 76 7.99 -11.01 -16.86
N SER A 77 9.28 -10.72 -16.88
CA SER A 77 10.20 -11.04 -15.79
C SER A 77 10.29 -9.87 -14.82
N LYS A 78 10.17 -10.15 -13.52
CA LYS A 78 10.34 -9.14 -12.46
C LYS A 78 11.74 -8.50 -12.48
N ALA A 79 12.75 -9.21 -12.96
CA ALA A 79 14.11 -8.70 -13.13
C ALA A 79 14.28 -7.81 -14.36
N SER A 80 13.39 -7.90 -15.37
CA SER A 80 13.51 -7.17 -16.63
C SER A 80 12.61 -5.92 -16.65
N LYS A 81 13.22 -4.74 -16.51
CA LYS A 81 12.52 -3.45 -16.65
C LYS A 81 11.80 -3.31 -18.00
N LYS A 82 12.45 -3.73 -19.09
CA LYS A 82 11.90 -3.64 -20.45
C LYS A 82 10.62 -4.46 -20.62
N SER A 83 10.60 -5.70 -20.11
CA SER A 83 9.40 -6.55 -20.19
C SER A 83 8.25 -6.00 -19.34
N ARG A 84 8.54 -5.42 -18.17
CA ARG A 84 7.55 -4.76 -17.32
C ARG A 84 6.93 -3.55 -18.02
N ILE A 85 7.74 -2.69 -18.64
CA ILE A 85 7.25 -1.55 -19.42
C ILE A 85 6.36 -2.02 -20.57
N LYS A 86 6.74 -3.08 -21.28
CA LYS A 86 5.93 -3.67 -22.37
C LYS A 86 4.56 -4.14 -21.85
N ASN A 87 4.52 -4.77 -20.68
CA ASN A 87 3.26 -5.20 -20.04
C ASN A 87 2.36 -3.99 -19.71
N LEU A 88 2.91 -2.93 -19.10
CA LEU A 88 2.19 -1.70 -18.77
C LEU A 88 1.60 -1.00 -20.01
N LEU A 89 2.40 -0.87 -21.08
CA LEU A 89 1.96 -0.26 -22.33
C LEU A 89 0.88 -1.08 -23.03
N ALA A 90 0.99 -2.42 -22.95
CA ALA A 90 -0.05 -3.32 -23.47
C ALA A 90 -1.36 -3.12 -22.71
N TYR A 91 -1.33 -3.11 -21.37
CA TYR A 91 -2.51 -2.82 -20.56
C TYR A 91 -3.13 -1.48 -20.96
N TYR A 92 -2.36 -0.40 -20.97
CA TYR A 92 -2.83 0.93 -21.34
C TYR A 92 -3.54 0.95 -22.70
N SER A 93 -2.91 0.34 -23.73
CA SER A 93 -3.47 0.29 -25.08
C SER A 93 -4.75 -0.53 -25.16
N GLN A 94 -4.78 -1.70 -24.51
CA GLN A 94 -5.95 -2.59 -24.55
C GLN A 94 -7.11 -2.03 -23.73
N ALA A 95 -6.85 -1.46 -22.55
CA ALA A 95 -7.86 -0.79 -21.73
C ALA A 95 -8.57 0.33 -22.51
N LYS A 96 -7.84 1.13 -23.30
CA LYS A 96 -8.44 2.16 -24.18
C LYS A 96 -9.36 1.55 -25.25
N LYS A 97 -9.06 0.37 -25.78
CA LYS A 97 -9.95 -0.29 -26.76
C LYS A 97 -11.23 -0.76 -26.10
N VAL A 98 -11.13 -1.34 -24.90
CA VAL A 98 -12.29 -1.85 -24.14
C VAL A 98 -13.16 -0.71 -23.62
N THR A 99 -12.58 0.42 -23.24
CA THR A 99 -13.32 1.62 -22.81
C THR A 99 -14.49 1.98 -23.74
N LYS A 100 -14.34 1.76 -25.05
CA LYS A 100 -15.41 2.06 -26.04
C LYS A 100 -16.56 1.04 -26.04
N LYS A 101 -16.43 -0.06 -25.27
CA LYS A 101 -17.39 -1.18 -25.25
C LYS A 101 -18.21 -1.26 -23.96
N VAL A 102 -17.78 -0.53 -22.89
CA VAL A 102 -18.43 -0.67 -21.57
C VAL A 102 -19.80 -0.03 -21.46
N GLY A 103 -20.22 0.76 -22.49
CA GLY A 103 -21.48 1.49 -22.47
C GLY A 103 -21.43 2.78 -21.63
N PRO A 104 -22.59 3.41 -21.37
CA PRO A 104 -22.68 4.63 -20.59
C PRO A 104 -22.17 4.44 -19.16
N GLN A 105 -21.50 5.46 -18.63
CA GLN A 105 -21.02 5.53 -17.24
C GLN A 105 -21.24 6.94 -16.69
N ASP A 106 -21.58 7.05 -15.41
CA ASP A 106 -21.71 8.34 -14.73
C ASP A 106 -20.39 8.80 -14.14
N TYR A 107 -19.57 7.84 -13.69
CA TYR A 107 -18.28 8.09 -13.05
C TYR A 107 -17.15 7.26 -13.66
N ILE A 108 -15.96 7.86 -13.69
CA ILE A 108 -14.70 7.20 -14.03
C ILE A 108 -13.79 7.29 -12.81
N PHE A 109 -13.31 6.20 -12.31
CA PHE A 109 -12.37 6.15 -11.19
C PHE A 109 -11.04 5.53 -11.62
N THR A 110 -9.94 6.17 -11.28
CA THR A 110 -8.60 5.61 -11.46
C THR A 110 -7.72 5.88 -10.26
N ILE A 111 -6.74 5.02 -10.06
CA ILE A 111 -5.64 5.29 -9.13
C ILE A 111 -4.36 5.68 -9.88
N SER A 112 -3.36 6.18 -9.17
CA SER A 112 -2.04 6.53 -9.73
C SER A 112 -1.21 5.32 -10.20
N GLN A 113 -1.83 4.15 -10.41
CA GLN A 113 -1.23 2.93 -10.95
C GLN A 113 -1.96 2.45 -12.22
N PRO A 114 -1.25 2.10 -13.31
CA PRO A 114 0.21 2.24 -13.50
C PRO A 114 0.65 3.71 -13.42
N PRO A 115 1.90 3.98 -12.97
CA PRO A 115 2.40 5.35 -12.84
C PRO A 115 2.10 6.21 -14.07
N ILE A 116 1.52 7.40 -13.88
CA ILE A 116 1.11 8.35 -14.93
C ILE A 116 -0.04 7.82 -15.81
N MET A 117 0.03 6.55 -16.25
CA MET A 117 -0.94 5.95 -17.17
C MET A 117 -2.33 5.78 -16.54
N GLY A 118 -2.41 5.58 -15.21
CA GLY A 118 -3.68 5.52 -14.50
C GLY A 118 -4.50 6.80 -14.71
N GLY A 119 -3.90 7.96 -14.42
CA GLY A 119 -4.53 9.25 -14.67
C GLY A 119 -4.84 9.51 -16.15
N MET A 120 -3.94 9.12 -17.06
CA MET A 120 -4.18 9.24 -18.52
C MET A 120 -5.35 8.36 -18.99
N LEU A 121 -5.59 7.20 -18.40
CA LEU A 121 -6.76 6.36 -18.69
C LEU A 121 -8.05 7.05 -18.21
N GLY A 122 -8.05 7.67 -17.04
CA GLY A 122 -9.19 8.44 -16.54
C GLY A 122 -9.56 9.60 -17.49
N VAL A 123 -8.57 10.37 -17.91
CA VAL A 123 -8.78 11.44 -18.91
C VAL A 123 -9.32 10.90 -20.23
N TYR A 124 -8.81 9.74 -20.67
CA TYR A 124 -9.31 9.09 -21.90
C TYR A 124 -10.75 8.61 -21.73
N GLY A 125 -11.08 7.96 -20.61
CA GLY A 125 -12.42 7.49 -20.29
C GLY A 125 -13.43 8.65 -20.27
N LYS A 126 -13.13 9.73 -19.51
CA LYS A 126 -13.95 10.95 -19.46
C LYS A 126 -14.24 11.51 -20.86
N LYS A 127 -13.25 11.51 -21.75
CA LYS A 127 -13.41 12.00 -23.12
C LYS A 127 -14.26 11.09 -24.01
N LYS A 128 -14.17 9.76 -23.83
CA LYS A 128 -14.73 8.78 -24.79
C LYS A 128 -16.06 8.19 -24.38
N ILE A 129 -16.37 8.16 -23.10
CA ILE A 129 -17.63 7.68 -22.56
C ILE A 129 -18.62 8.83 -22.44
N ARG A 130 -19.90 8.49 -22.42
CA ARG A 130 -21.02 9.38 -22.12
C ARG A 130 -21.87 8.74 -21.04
N THR A 131 -22.60 9.56 -20.30
CA THR A 131 -23.70 9.15 -19.42
C THR A 131 -24.91 8.75 -20.28
N GLU A 132 -25.93 8.20 -19.66
CA GLU A 132 -27.21 7.94 -20.37
C GLU A 132 -27.84 9.24 -20.94
N SER A 133 -27.60 10.38 -20.29
CA SER A 133 -28.06 11.70 -20.76
C SER A 133 -27.18 12.28 -21.88
N GLY A 134 -26.09 11.64 -22.26
CA GLY A 134 -25.17 12.11 -23.29
C GLY A 134 -24.06 13.05 -22.80
N GLU A 135 -24.00 13.34 -21.50
CA GLU A 135 -22.96 14.16 -20.89
C GLU A 135 -21.63 13.41 -20.72
N HIS A 136 -20.57 14.14 -20.36
CA HIS A 136 -19.32 13.51 -19.97
C HIS A 136 -19.41 13.01 -18.52
N PRO A 137 -18.90 11.79 -18.23
CA PRO A 137 -18.83 11.30 -16.87
C PRO A 137 -17.89 12.14 -16.01
N LYS A 138 -18.13 12.16 -14.71
CA LYS A 138 -17.20 12.74 -13.73
C LYS A 138 -15.98 11.85 -13.56
N PHE A 139 -14.79 12.43 -13.54
CA PHE A 139 -13.53 11.70 -13.39
C PHE A 139 -12.92 11.94 -12.01
N ILE A 140 -12.71 10.87 -11.26
CA ILE A 140 -12.07 10.83 -9.95
C ILE A 140 -10.69 10.24 -10.10
N TYR A 141 -9.66 10.98 -9.69
CA TYR A 141 -8.26 10.53 -9.71
C TYR A 141 -7.74 10.34 -8.29
N CYS A 142 -7.61 9.08 -7.84
CA CYS A 142 -7.09 8.73 -6.52
C CYS A 142 -5.57 8.54 -6.61
N ILE A 143 -4.83 9.35 -5.87
CA ILE A 143 -3.37 9.33 -5.83
C ILE A 143 -2.91 8.59 -4.59
N GLN A 144 -2.48 7.34 -4.79
CA GLN A 144 -1.86 6.50 -3.75
C GLN A 144 -0.37 6.84 -3.58
N ASP A 145 0.31 7.06 -4.71
CA ASP A 145 1.71 7.45 -4.77
C ASP A 145 1.89 8.52 -5.83
N TYR A 146 2.71 9.53 -5.53
CA TYR A 146 3.08 10.54 -6.50
C TYR A 146 4.21 10.09 -7.42
N ASN A 147 3.93 10.12 -8.70
CA ASN A 147 4.91 9.92 -9.76
C ASN A 147 5.01 11.19 -10.63
N PRO A 148 6.23 11.65 -10.98
CA PRO A 148 7.51 10.94 -10.90
C PRO A 148 8.30 11.09 -9.59
N GLU A 149 7.77 11.70 -8.53
CA GLU A 149 8.48 11.95 -7.26
C GLU A 149 8.98 10.64 -6.63
N GLN A 150 8.17 9.57 -6.65
CA GLN A 150 8.58 8.27 -6.15
C GLN A 150 9.80 7.72 -6.90
N ILE A 151 9.84 7.94 -8.21
CA ILE A 151 10.99 7.54 -9.05
C ILE A 151 12.24 8.37 -8.71
N LEU A 152 12.06 9.67 -8.41
CA LEU A 152 13.14 10.55 -8.00
C LEU A 152 13.71 10.18 -6.64
N ALA A 153 12.85 9.92 -5.65
CA ALA A 153 13.23 9.55 -4.29
C ALA A 153 14.11 8.29 -4.26
N THR A 154 13.90 7.35 -5.20
CA THR A 154 14.72 6.12 -5.30
C THR A 154 15.99 6.28 -6.15
N GLY A 155 16.20 7.43 -6.78
CA GLY A 155 17.34 7.63 -7.70
C GLY A 155 17.31 6.73 -8.95
N TYR A 156 16.17 6.12 -9.27
CA TYR A 156 16.03 5.08 -10.29
C TYR A 156 16.14 5.61 -11.73
N VAL A 157 15.81 6.90 -11.96
CA VAL A 157 15.89 7.57 -13.26
C VAL A 157 16.54 8.94 -13.08
N LYS A 158 17.64 9.16 -13.79
CA LYS A 158 18.39 10.45 -13.78
C LYS A 158 18.03 11.37 -14.95
N LEU A 159 17.16 10.96 -15.87
CA LEU A 159 16.83 11.69 -17.10
C LEU A 159 15.79 12.79 -16.81
N LYS A 160 16.27 13.98 -16.43
CA LYS A 160 15.43 15.16 -16.11
C LYS A 160 14.33 15.48 -17.15
N PRO A 161 14.56 15.40 -18.49
CA PRO A 161 13.50 15.67 -19.47
C PRO A 161 12.32 14.69 -19.38
N VAL A 162 12.61 13.39 -19.20
CA VAL A 162 11.57 12.35 -19.06
C VAL A 162 10.70 12.61 -17.83
N LEU A 163 11.33 12.97 -16.72
CA LEU A 163 10.63 13.29 -15.48
C LEU A 163 9.75 14.54 -15.60
N LYS A 164 10.21 15.57 -16.35
CA LYS A 164 9.39 16.77 -16.64
C LYS A 164 8.15 16.42 -17.47
N VAL A 165 8.29 15.57 -18.49
CA VAL A 165 7.16 15.11 -19.31
C VAL A 165 6.19 14.29 -18.44
N ALA A 166 6.68 13.36 -17.64
CA ALA A 166 5.88 12.56 -16.72
C ALA A 166 5.10 13.45 -15.75
N MET A 167 5.74 14.45 -15.13
CA MET A 167 5.10 15.44 -14.26
C MET A 167 4.01 16.23 -14.99
N SER A 168 4.29 16.69 -16.20
CA SER A 168 3.31 17.45 -17.02
C SER A 168 2.08 16.61 -17.35
N LEU A 169 2.27 15.32 -17.66
CA LEU A 169 1.16 14.40 -17.97
C LEU A 169 0.31 14.12 -16.72
N ASP A 170 0.95 13.93 -15.56
CA ASP A 170 0.22 13.67 -14.31
C ASP A 170 -0.51 14.93 -13.81
N LYS A 171 0.13 16.11 -13.84
CA LYS A 171 -0.54 17.40 -13.59
C LYS A 171 -1.75 17.60 -14.52
N LYS A 172 -1.64 17.22 -15.80
CA LYS A 172 -2.77 17.28 -16.72
C LYS A 172 -3.91 16.34 -16.29
N SER A 173 -3.61 15.17 -15.77
CA SER A 173 -4.61 14.24 -15.25
C SER A 173 -5.32 14.84 -14.04
N CYS A 174 -4.59 15.45 -13.10
CA CYS A 174 -5.17 16.17 -11.96
C CYS A 174 -6.08 17.31 -12.41
N ARG A 175 -5.66 18.17 -13.37
CA ARG A 175 -6.49 19.28 -13.88
C ARG A 175 -7.75 18.82 -14.62
N LYS A 176 -7.76 17.63 -15.19
CA LYS A 176 -8.89 17.07 -15.94
C LYS A 176 -9.82 16.21 -15.11
N SER A 177 -9.41 15.86 -13.90
CA SER A 177 -10.31 15.23 -12.93
C SER A 177 -11.30 16.25 -12.39
N ASP A 178 -12.47 15.78 -11.99
CA ASP A 178 -13.47 16.57 -11.26
C ASP A 178 -13.18 16.52 -9.76
N LEU A 179 -12.44 15.49 -9.31
CA LEU A 179 -11.97 15.34 -7.94
C LEU A 179 -10.64 14.59 -7.92
N VAL A 180 -9.66 15.11 -7.20
CA VAL A 180 -8.43 14.40 -6.81
C VAL A 180 -8.62 13.91 -5.37
N ILE A 181 -8.38 12.61 -5.13
CA ILE A 181 -8.36 12.04 -3.78
C ILE A 181 -6.93 11.64 -3.45
N THR A 182 -6.43 12.05 -2.29
CA THR A 182 -5.14 11.62 -1.75
C THR A 182 -5.33 10.80 -0.48
N VAL A 183 -4.28 10.07 -0.07
CA VAL A 183 -4.37 9.14 1.07
C VAL A 183 -3.65 9.63 2.32
N GLY A 184 -3.19 10.89 2.32
CA GLY A 184 -2.52 11.51 3.44
C GLY A 184 -2.48 13.02 3.32
N ARG A 185 -2.37 13.73 4.46
CA ARG A 185 -2.27 15.20 4.56
C ARG A 185 -1.03 15.72 3.84
N ASP A 186 0.09 15.04 3.97
CA ASP A 186 1.34 15.36 3.30
C ASP A 186 1.26 15.17 1.75
N LEU A 187 0.42 14.24 1.28
CA LEU A 187 0.13 14.10 -0.14
C LEU A 187 -0.74 15.25 -0.66
N VAL A 188 -1.65 15.79 0.17
CA VAL A 188 -2.39 17.04 -0.16
C VAL A 188 -1.42 18.20 -0.32
N ASP A 189 -0.44 18.32 0.57
CA ASP A 189 0.59 19.37 0.48
C ASP A 189 1.43 19.24 -0.79
N THR A 190 1.75 18.02 -1.20
CA THR A 190 2.42 17.76 -2.48
C THR A 190 1.56 18.18 -3.66
N LEU A 191 0.23 17.91 -3.64
CA LEU A 191 -0.69 18.40 -4.67
C LEU A 191 -0.63 19.91 -4.76
N LYS A 192 -0.82 20.63 -3.64
CA LYS A 192 -0.77 22.08 -3.57
C LYS A 192 0.56 22.64 -4.09
N ASN A 193 1.68 22.03 -3.70
CA ASN A 193 3.01 22.44 -4.15
C ASN A 193 3.21 22.24 -5.66
N ARG A 194 2.66 21.17 -6.24
CA ARG A 194 2.68 20.95 -7.70
C ARG A 194 1.96 22.03 -8.48
N PHE A 195 0.94 22.65 -7.87
CA PHE A 195 0.12 23.72 -8.48
C PHE A 195 0.41 25.10 -7.89
N LYS A 196 1.55 25.27 -7.20
CA LYS A 196 1.94 26.58 -6.67
C LYS A 196 1.94 27.65 -7.76
N GLY A 197 1.16 28.73 -7.57
CA GLY A 197 0.95 29.79 -8.56
C GLY A 197 -0.10 29.48 -9.63
N GLU A 198 -0.78 28.36 -9.56
CA GLU A 198 -1.88 27.94 -10.41
C GLU A 198 -3.08 27.56 -9.52
N GLU A 199 -4.27 27.42 -10.12
CA GLU A 199 -5.44 26.87 -9.42
C GLU A 199 -5.21 25.41 -9.06
N VAL A 200 -5.37 25.08 -7.78
CA VAL A 200 -5.26 23.70 -7.29
C VAL A 200 -6.55 22.96 -7.65
N PRO A 201 -6.47 21.79 -8.31
CA PRO A 201 -7.65 20.99 -8.61
C PRO A 201 -8.49 20.71 -7.36
N GLU A 202 -9.82 20.57 -7.52
CA GLU A 202 -10.70 20.13 -6.44
C GLU A 202 -10.17 18.84 -5.83
N HIS A 203 -10.04 18.79 -4.51
CA HIS A 203 -9.38 17.67 -3.85
C HIS A 203 -9.92 17.39 -2.46
N THR A 204 -9.76 16.15 -2.04
CA THR A 204 -10.02 15.70 -0.67
C THR A 204 -9.00 14.64 -0.24
N MET A 205 -8.99 14.32 1.04
CA MET A 205 -8.15 13.26 1.60
C MET A 205 -9.03 12.17 2.20
N ILE A 206 -8.74 10.92 1.85
CA ILE A 206 -9.33 9.73 2.46
C ILE A 206 -8.21 8.73 2.71
N ASN A 207 -7.91 8.44 3.98
CA ASN A 207 -6.89 7.46 4.32
C ASN A 207 -7.23 6.07 3.76
N ASN A 208 -6.18 5.28 3.51
CA ASN A 208 -6.33 3.85 3.27
C ASN A 208 -6.85 3.16 4.54
N TRP A 209 -7.14 1.87 4.43
CA TRP A 209 -7.78 1.06 5.45
C TRP A 209 -7.14 -0.32 5.58
N ILE A 210 -7.61 -1.06 6.54
CA ILE A 210 -7.47 -2.52 6.61
C ILE A 210 -8.87 -3.16 6.69
N ASP A 211 -8.99 -4.38 6.22
CA ASP A 211 -10.19 -5.18 6.47
C ASP A 211 -10.13 -5.72 7.91
N GLU A 212 -10.79 -5.02 8.81
CA GLU A 212 -10.84 -5.33 10.24
C GLU A 212 -11.52 -6.67 10.56
N LYS A 213 -12.26 -7.22 9.59
CA LYS A 213 -12.85 -8.56 9.68
C LYS A 213 -11.86 -9.68 9.39
N GLN A 214 -10.73 -9.35 8.75
CA GLN A 214 -9.65 -10.28 8.41
C GLN A 214 -8.39 -10.05 9.25
N ILE A 215 -8.16 -8.83 9.73
CA ILE A 215 -6.97 -8.45 10.53
C ILE A 215 -7.46 -7.80 11.82
N TYR A 216 -7.38 -8.53 12.91
CA TYR A 216 -7.83 -8.13 14.24
C TYR A 216 -6.95 -8.77 15.33
N PRO A 217 -7.01 -8.29 16.58
CA PRO A 217 -6.24 -8.87 17.67
C PRO A 217 -6.68 -10.31 17.94
N LEU A 218 -5.73 -11.22 18.08
CA LEU A 218 -5.95 -12.61 18.45
C LEU A 218 -5.37 -12.90 19.84
N ASP A 219 -5.93 -13.88 20.52
CA ASP A 219 -5.33 -14.41 21.74
C ASP A 219 -3.94 -15.00 21.41
N PRO A 220 -2.88 -14.71 22.20
CA PRO A 220 -1.55 -15.25 21.95
C PRO A 220 -1.48 -16.78 21.93
N SER A 221 -2.45 -17.48 22.49
CA SER A 221 -2.53 -18.96 22.48
C SER A 221 -3.16 -19.54 21.22
N GLU A 222 -3.59 -18.71 20.26
CA GLU A 222 -4.15 -19.16 18.99
C GLU A 222 -3.18 -20.08 18.24
N HIS A 223 -3.70 -21.21 17.78
CA HIS A 223 -2.89 -22.26 17.15
C HIS A 223 -2.03 -21.75 15.99
N GLY A 224 -2.58 -20.88 15.13
CA GLY A 224 -1.83 -20.32 14.00
C GLY A 224 -0.67 -19.41 14.41
N ILE A 225 -0.76 -18.71 15.56
CA ILE A 225 0.34 -17.92 16.13
C ILE A 225 1.43 -18.87 16.66
N LEU A 226 1.02 -19.90 17.42
CA LEU A 226 1.94 -20.87 17.99
C LEU A 226 2.67 -21.65 16.89
N GLU A 227 1.98 -22.05 15.82
CA GLU A 227 2.58 -22.72 14.65
C GLU A 227 3.67 -21.85 14.00
N ILE A 228 3.40 -20.55 13.80
CA ILE A 228 4.41 -19.63 13.25
C ILE A 228 5.59 -19.48 14.20
N LYS A 229 5.33 -19.28 15.49
CA LYS A 229 6.41 -19.14 16.49
C LYS A 229 7.27 -20.39 16.54
N GLN A 230 6.69 -21.58 16.61
CA GLN A 230 7.41 -22.84 16.61
C GLN A 230 8.23 -23.05 15.32
N LYS A 231 7.59 -22.82 14.16
CA LYS A 231 8.24 -23.02 12.86
C LYS A 231 9.51 -22.18 12.66
N TYR A 232 9.54 -20.99 13.24
CA TYR A 232 10.63 -20.03 13.05
C TYR A 232 11.47 -19.78 14.31
N GLY A 233 11.30 -20.61 15.36
CA GLY A 233 12.08 -20.52 16.60
C GLY A 233 11.82 -19.22 17.39
N LEU A 234 10.59 -18.73 17.37
CA LEU A 234 10.17 -17.49 18.02
C LEU A 234 9.45 -17.72 19.37
N GLU A 235 9.40 -18.96 19.85
CA GLU A 235 8.76 -19.32 21.11
C GLU A 235 9.49 -18.66 22.28
N ASN A 236 8.75 -18.10 23.22
CA ASN A 236 9.27 -17.39 24.39
C ASN A 236 10.27 -16.26 24.07
N LYS A 237 10.17 -15.65 22.87
CA LYS A 237 10.98 -14.51 22.45
C LYS A 237 10.17 -13.21 22.51
N TYR A 238 10.88 -12.09 22.66
CA TYR A 238 10.33 -10.76 22.41
C TYR A 238 10.60 -10.38 20.95
N ILE A 239 9.53 -10.17 20.18
CA ILE A 239 9.61 -10.11 18.73
C ILE A 239 9.32 -8.70 18.23
N ILE A 240 10.34 -8.05 17.63
CA ILE A 240 10.21 -6.78 16.91
C ILE A 240 10.17 -7.11 15.41
N MET A 241 9.01 -6.94 14.77
CA MET A 241 8.76 -7.46 13.43
C MET A 241 8.62 -6.38 12.37
N TYR A 242 9.28 -6.59 11.24
CA TYR A 242 8.99 -5.91 9.97
C TYR A 242 8.20 -6.86 9.08
N SER A 243 7.00 -6.47 8.65
CA SER A 243 6.18 -7.28 7.73
C SER A 243 5.85 -6.50 6.46
N GLY A 244 6.23 -7.05 5.30
CA GLY A 244 5.91 -6.46 3.99
C GLY A 244 7.03 -6.56 2.95
N ASN A 245 7.00 -5.64 1.96
CA ASN A 245 8.02 -5.61 0.91
C ASN A 245 9.39 -5.20 1.47
N ILE A 246 10.40 -6.05 1.29
CA ILE A 246 11.79 -5.82 1.70
C ILE A 246 12.53 -5.10 0.55
N GLY A 247 12.19 -3.82 0.33
CA GLY A 247 12.59 -3.04 -0.83
C GLY A 247 13.38 -1.77 -0.51
N LEU A 248 13.75 -1.03 -1.55
CA LEU A 248 14.62 0.14 -1.48
C LEU A 248 14.02 1.36 -0.77
N TYR A 249 12.68 1.42 -0.62
CA TYR A 249 11.98 2.56 -0.06
C TYR A 249 12.02 2.65 1.47
N TYR A 250 12.69 1.72 2.17
CA TYR A 250 12.54 1.52 3.60
C TYR A 250 13.83 1.64 4.40
N ASP A 251 14.97 1.90 3.75
CA ASP A 251 16.31 2.00 4.37
C ASP A 251 16.67 0.82 5.30
N LEU A 252 16.22 -0.38 4.96
CA LEU A 252 16.47 -1.58 5.77
C LEU A 252 17.97 -1.93 5.87
N GLU A 253 18.77 -1.54 4.86
CA GLU A 253 20.24 -1.70 4.87
C GLU A 253 20.91 -0.79 5.91
N GLY A 254 20.33 0.35 6.25
CA GLY A 254 20.77 1.21 7.35
C GLY A 254 20.30 0.68 8.70
N LEU A 255 19.03 0.31 8.79
CA LEU A 255 18.39 -0.17 10.03
C LEU A 255 19.00 -1.49 10.54
N ILE A 256 19.41 -2.41 9.66
CA ILE A 256 20.03 -3.68 10.07
C ILE A 256 21.33 -3.46 10.85
N LYS A 257 22.07 -2.39 10.59
CA LYS A 257 23.28 -2.01 11.32
C LYS A 257 22.99 -1.49 12.71
N VAL A 258 21.82 -0.87 12.91
CA VAL A 258 21.35 -0.48 14.25
C VAL A 258 20.93 -1.73 15.03
N ILE A 259 20.21 -2.63 14.38
CA ILE A 259 19.74 -3.91 14.94
C ILE A 259 20.92 -4.77 15.42
N GLU A 260 22.05 -4.73 14.71
CA GLU A 260 23.28 -5.46 15.10
C GLU A 260 23.72 -5.16 16.55
N LYS A 261 23.52 -3.92 17.01
CA LYS A 261 23.87 -3.51 18.39
C LYS A 261 23.03 -4.22 19.46
N PHE A 262 21.91 -4.81 19.08
CA PHE A 262 21.00 -5.54 19.95
C PHE A 262 21.11 -7.07 19.80
N ASN A 263 22.13 -7.54 19.07
CA ASN A 263 22.34 -8.98 18.93
C ASN A 263 22.63 -9.60 20.30
N GLY A 264 21.86 -10.64 20.67
CA GLY A 264 21.95 -11.27 22.00
C GLY A 264 21.34 -10.49 23.17
N SER A 265 20.62 -9.38 22.89
CA SER A 265 19.91 -8.61 23.93
C SER A 265 18.75 -9.42 24.52
N LYS A 266 18.43 -9.11 25.78
CA LYS A 266 17.29 -9.67 26.51
C LYS A 266 16.41 -8.56 27.08
N THR A 267 15.14 -8.87 27.25
CA THR A 267 14.20 -8.04 28.00
C THR A 267 14.43 -8.15 29.51
N PRO A 268 13.87 -7.24 30.34
CA PRO A 268 13.99 -7.32 31.80
C PRO A 268 13.47 -8.65 32.40
N ASP A 269 12.44 -9.25 31.80
CA ASP A 269 11.90 -10.56 32.17
C ASP A 269 12.70 -11.75 31.63
N GLY A 270 13.83 -11.50 30.94
CA GLY A 270 14.80 -12.51 30.48
C GLY A 270 14.52 -13.13 29.13
N ARG A 271 13.47 -12.72 28.39
CA ARG A 271 13.23 -13.20 27.02
C ARG A 271 14.32 -12.71 26.08
N ASP A 272 14.76 -13.56 25.15
CA ASP A 272 15.66 -13.12 24.07
C ASP A 272 14.91 -12.21 23.10
N VAL A 273 15.56 -11.12 22.67
CA VAL A 273 15.02 -10.20 21.66
C VAL A 273 15.32 -10.73 20.27
N VAL A 274 14.29 -10.81 19.43
CA VAL A 274 14.38 -11.24 18.02
C VAL A 274 13.80 -10.19 17.09
N PHE A 275 14.54 -9.90 16.02
CA PHE A 275 14.10 -9.04 14.93
C PHE A 275 13.66 -9.92 13.73
N ALA A 276 12.35 -9.98 13.49
CA ALA A 276 11.78 -10.80 12.43
C ALA A 276 11.48 -9.96 11.19
N PHE A 277 11.97 -10.39 10.02
CA PHE A 277 11.67 -9.78 8.73
C PHE A 277 10.78 -10.71 7.91
N VAL A 278 9.50 -10.37 7.79
CA VAL A 278 8.51 -11.16 7.06
C VAL A 278 8.27 -10.57 5.69
N GLY A 279 8.54 -11.31 4.63
CA GLY A 279 8.25 -10.87 3.27
C GLY A 279 9.32 -11.23 2.25
N ALA A 280 9.31 -10.48 1.15
CA ALA A 280 10.27 -10.62 0.06
C ALA A 280 10.56 -9.24 -0.55
N GLY A 281 11.67 -9.11 -1.25
CA GLY A 281 11.99 -7.85 -1.92
C GLY A 281 13.43 -7.75 -2.40
N SER A 282 13.74 -6.65 -3.05
CA SER A 282 14.99 -6.46 -3.80
C SER A 282 16.25 -6.34 -2.92
N VAL A 283 16.10 -6.08 -1.62
CA VAL A 283 17.26 -5.96 -0.71
C VAL A 283 17.41 -7.15 0.25
N LEU A 284 16.52 -8.15 0.17
CA LEU A 284 16.53 -9.32 1.06
C LEU A 284 17.88 -10.05 1.05
N ASP A 285 18.43 -10.33 -0.15
CA ASP A 285 19.72 -11.05 -0.25
C ASP A 285 20.87 -10.29 0.41
N LYS A 286 20.86 -8.95 0.33
CA LYS A 286 21.85 -8.11 0.98
C LYS A 286 21.72 -8.15 2.50
N LEU A 287 20.50 -8.09 3.03
CA LEU A 287 20.24 -8.20 4.47
C LEU A 287 20.67 -9.55 4.99
N THR A 288 20.32 -10.64 4.28
CA THR A 288 20.70 -12.01 4.65
C THR A 288 22.23 -12.17 4.65
N ALA A 289 22.91 -11.63 3.64
CA ALA A 289 24.37 -11.66 3.58
C ALA A 289 25.02 -10.88 4.74
N TYR A 290 24.45 -9.71 5.11
CA TYR A 290 24.91 -8.91 6.23
C TYR A 290 24.76 -9.65 7.55
N VAL A 291 23.57 -10.20 7.83
CA VAL A 291 23.26 -10.97 9.03
C VAL A 291 24.21 -12.17 9.19
N LYS A 292 24.43 -12.93 8.13
CA LYS A 292 25.36 -14.06 8.13
C LYS A 292 26.81 -13.63 8.39
N LYS A 293 27.26 -12.54 7.77
CA LYS A 293 28.65 -12.03 7.93
C LYS A 293 28.91 -11.57 9.36
N HIS A 294 27.90 -11.05 10.05
CA HIS A 294 28.02 -10.46 11.39
C HIS A 294 27.52 -11.40 12.50
N ASN A 295 27.19 -12.66 12.17
CA ASN A 295 26.72 -13.67 13.11
C ASN A 295 25.53 -13.16 13.98
N MET A 296 24.53 -12.56 13.34
CA MET A 296 23.38 -11.98 14.04
C MET A 296 22.30 -13.03 14.26
N ASP A 297 22.42 -13.82 15.32
CA ASP A 297 21.49 -14.91 15.66
C ASP A 297 20.10 -14.39 16.11
N SER A 298 20.01 -13.12 16.48
CA SER A 298 18.75 -12.44 16.83
C SER A 298 17.90 -12.01 15.63
N VAL A 299 18.34 -12.25 14.38
CA VAL A 299 17.60 -11.86 13.18
C VAL A 299 17.05 -13.08 12.45
N VAL A 300 15.74 -13.08 12.21
CA VAL A 300 15.03 -14.16 11.51
C VAL A 300 14.35 -13.64 10.25
N PHE A 301 14.57 -14.31 9.12
CA PHE A 301 13.87 -14.01 7.86
C PHE A 301 12.76 -15.04 7.64
N ILE A 302 11.53 -14.52 7.46
CA ILE A 302 10.32 -15.32 7.27
C ILE A 302 9.79 -15.03 5.86
N PRO A 303 9.51 -16.04 5.03
CA PRO A 303 8.95 -15.84 3.70
C PRO A 303 7.63 -15.07 3.73
N TYR A 304 7.25 -14.53 2.57
CA TYR A 304 5.94 -13.91 2.38
C TYR A 304 4.83 -14.85 2.86
N GLN A 305 3.93 -14.32 3.69
CA GLN A 305 2.78 -15.07 4.21
C GLN A 305 1.56 -14.88 3.30
N ASP A 306 0.83 -15.94 3.04
CA ASP A 306 -0.44 -15.87 2.34
C ASP A 306 -1.48 -15.10 3.16
N LYS A 307 -2.50 -14.55 2.47
CA LYS A 307 -3.48 -13.63 3.06
C LYS A 307 -4.20 -14.24 4.27
N ASP A 308 -4.51 -15.52 4.23
CA ASP A 308 -5.14 -16.28 5.30
C ASP A 308 -4.24 -16.52 6.53
N LYS A 309 -2.90 -16.46 6.34
CA LYS A 309 -1.89 -16.59 7.41
C LYS A 309 -1.36 -15.26 7.92
N LEU A 310 -1.68 -14.17 7.24
CA LEU A 310 -1.17 -12.83 7.57
C LEU A 310 -1.59 -12.41 8.98
N ILE A 311 -2.82 -12.69 9.37
CA ILE A 311 -3.34 -12.36 10.70
C ILE A 311 -2.51 -13.01 11.81
N TYR A 312 -2.14 -14.28 11.67
CA TYR A 312 -1.32 -15.00 12.67
C TYR A 312 0.10 -14.44 12.72
N SER A 313 0.68 -14.17 11.55
CA SER A 313 2.01 -13.57 11.44
C SER A 313 2.08 -12.19 12.11
N LEU A 314 1.09 -11.33 11.88
CA LEU A 314 1.05 -10.00 12.50
C LEU A 314 0.84 -10.10 14.02
N ASN A 315 -0.03 -11.00 14.50
CA ASN A 315 -0.27 -11.20 15.93
C ASN A 315 0.91 -11.85 16.67
N ALA A 316 1.81 -12.52 15.96
CA ALA A 316 2.98 -13.17 16.58
C ALA A 316 4.00 -12.18 17.16
N ALA A 317 4.01 -10.94 16.71
CA ALA A 317 4.95 -9.91 17.16
C ALA A 317 4.48 -9.18 18.42
N ASP A 318 5.45 -8.63 19.18
CA ASP A 318 5.21 -7.75 20.31
C ASP A 318 5.19 -6.28 19.84
N VAL A 319 6.07 -5.92 18.89
CA VAL A 319 6.22 -4.57 18.31
C VAL A 319 6.40 -4.68 16.80
N HIS A 320 5.86 -3.72 16.05
CA HIS A 320 6.06 -3.69 14.60
C HIS A 320 6.78 -2.45 14.10
N TRP A 321 7.66 -2.66 13.12
CA TRP A 321 8.26 -1.59 12.34
C TRP A 321 7.29 -0.99 11.32
N CYS A 322 7.21 0.35 11.30
CA CYS A 322 6.61 1.11 10.21
C CYS A 322 7.63 2.13 9.69
N VAL A 323 8.26 1.86 8.58
CA VAL A 323 9.43 2.62 8.13
C VAL A 323 9.32 3.06 6.67
N ASN A 324 9.86 4.25 6.38
CA ASN A 324 10.15 4.76 5.05
C ASN A 324 11.56 5.36 5.02
N ALA A 325 12.22 5.32 3.88
CA ALA A 325 13.45 6.04 3.65
C ALA A 325 13.21 7.56 3.56
N LYS A 326 14.26 8.34 3.75
CA LYS A 326 14.22 9.79 3.58
C LYS A 326 13.82 10.19 2.16
N GLY A 327 12.97 11.20 2.03
CA GLY A 327 12.44 11.72 0.78
C GLY A 327 11.15 11.04 0.29
N ILE A 328 10.51 10.21 1.13
CA ILE A 328 9.23 9.55 0.81
C ILE A 328 8.02 10.32 1.35
N LYS A 329 8.22 11.25 2.31
CA LYS A 329 7.16 12.15 2.78
C LYS A 329 6.48 12.87 1.62
N GLY A 330 5.16 12.89 1.63
CA GLY A 330 4.34 13.49 0.58
C GLY A 330 4.37 12.78 -0.76
N VAL A 331 5.03 11.63 -0.84
CA VAL A 331 5.15 10.81 -2.04
C VAL A 331 4.33 9.54 -1.95
N SER A 332 4.42 8.85 -0.81
CA SER A 332 3.75 7.58 -0.55
C SER A 332 3.43 7.42 0.93
N CYS A 333 2.24 6.91 1.24
CA CYS A 333 1.81 6.65 2.61
C CYS A 333 2.04 5.18 2.97
N PRO A 334 2.77 4.86 4.07
CA PRO A 334 3.08 3.47 4.41
C PRO A 334 1.85 2.72 4.92
N SER A 335 1.36 1.78 4.11
CA SER A 335 0.16 0.97 4.42
C SER A 335 0.34 -0.02 5.59
N LYS A 336 1.58 -0.27 6.02
CA LYS A 336 1.87 -1.19 7.14
C LYS A 336 1.21 -0.77 8.44
N PHE A 337 1.08 0.54 8.66
CA PHE A 337 0.42 1.12 9.84
C PHE A 337 -0.97 0.52 10.08
N TYR A 338 -1.78 0.38 9.05
CA TYR A 338 -3.16 -0.13 9.18
C TYR A 338 -3.18 -1.59 9.68
N GLY A 339 -2.29 -2.44 9.18
CA GLY A 339 -2.17 -3.82 9.66
C GLY A 339 -1.68 -3.92 11.10
N ILE A 340 -0.73 -3.05 11.49
CA ILE A 340 -0.20 -3.01 12.86
C ILE A 340 -1.29 -2.57 13.85
N ALA A 341 -1.98 -1.48 13.53
CA ALA A 341 -3.11 -1.00 14.33
C ALA A 341 -4.26 -2.03 14.36
N GLY A 342 -4.47 -2.76 13.24
CA GLY A 342 -5.46 -3.83 13.14
C GLY A 342 -5.25 -4.95 14.16
N VAL A 343 -4.02 -5.30 14.49
CA VAL A 343 -3.68 -6.35 15.49
C VAL A 343 -3.36 -5.79 16.88
N ALA A 344 -3.68 -4.53 17.15
CA ALA A 344 -3.45 -3.86 18.44
C ALA A 344 -2.00 -3.96 18.93
N LYS A 345 -1.02 -3.76 18.03
CA LYS A 345 0.40 -3.77 18.42
C LYS A 345 1.01 -2.37 18.35
N PRO A 346 1.98 -2.04 19.24
CA PRO A 346 2.65 -0.75 19.20
C PRO A 346 3.55 -0.61 17.98
N VAL A 347 3.73 0.63 17.54
CA VAL A 347 4.49 0.98 16.32
C VAL A 347 5.87 1.50 16.68
N LEU A 348 6.93 0.85 16.16
CA LEU A 348 8.28 1.40 16.10
C LEU A 348 8.47 2.02 14.72
N ALA A 349 8.39 3.34 14.64
CA ALA A 349 8.39 4.04 13.36
C ALA A 349 9.71 4.72 13.02
N VAL A 350 10.06 4.69 11.71
CA VAL A 350 11.12 5.56 11.15
C VAL A 350 10.50 6.29 9.97
N LEU A 351 10.05 7.53 10.23
CA LEU A 351 9.24 8.31 9.30
C LEU A 351 9.61 9.78 9.38
N GLU A 352 9.57 10.48 8.24
CA GLU A 352 9.84 11.92 8.20
C GLU A 352 8.72 12.69 8.91
N LYS A 353 9.12 13.69 9.69
CA LYS A 353 8.21 14.59 10.43
C LYS A 353 7.20 15.25 9.50
N GLY A 354 5.93 15.21 9.87
CA GLY A 354 4.80 15.72 9.11
C GLY A 354 4.39 14.83 7.93
N SER A 355 4.85 13.55 7.87
CA SER A 355 4.20 12.55 7.03
C SER A 355 2.92 12.03 7.70
N GLU A 356 1.94 11.59 6.92
CA GLU A 356 0.61 11.21 7.44
C GLU A 356 0.68 10.22 8.61
N VAL A 357 1.43 9.13 8.43
CA VAL A 357 1.50 8.07 9.45
C VAL A 357 2.32 8.52 10.66
N GLU A 358 3.34 9.34 10.48
CA GLU A 358 4.06 9.95 11.61
C GLU A 358 3.12 10.79 12.47
N MET A 359 2.31 11.65 11.83
CA MET A 359 1.33 12.47 12.54
C MET A 359 0.28 11.60 13.24
N LEU A 360 -0.25 10.56 12.58
CA LEU A 360 -1.21 9.64 13.20
C LEU A 360 -0.62 8.94 14.43
N ILE A 361 0.60 8.41 14.35
CA ILE A 361 1.24 7.74 15.49
C ILE A 361 1.37 8.67 16.68
N ASN A 362 1.78 9.93 16.47
CA ASN A 362 1.93 10.91 17.53
C ASN A 362 0.58 11.39 18.10
N GLU A 363 -0.41 11.65 17.23
CA GLU A 363 -1.77 12.08 17.63
C GLU A 363 -2.49 11.02 18.47
N ILE A 364 -2.30 9.74 18.10
CA ILE A 364 -2.93 8.59 18.76
C ILE A 364 -2.14 8.15 20.00
N GLY A 365 -0.84 8.38 20.02
CA GLY A 365 0.06 7.86 21.06
C GLY A 365 0.25 6.34 20.97
N CYS A 366 0.25 5.76 19.75
CA CYS A 366 0.31 4.30 19.52
C CYS A 366 1.71 3.78 19.20
N GLY A 367 2.76 4.60 19.37
CA GLY A 367 4.12 4.19 19.07
C GLY A 367 5.17 5.25 19.35
N LYS A 368 6.39 4.97 18.90
CA LYS A 368 7.51 5.92 18.93
C LYS A 368 8.05 6.13 17.53
N VAL A 369 8.42 7.39 17.23
CA VAL A 369 8.89 7.79 15.92
C VAL A 369 10.33 8.30 15.98
N SER A 370 11.11 7.95 14.98
CA SER A 370 12.44 8.51 14.70
C SER A 370 12.48 9.06 13.27
N GLU A 371 13.31 10.05 12.99
CA GLU A 371 13.56 10.54 11.63
C GLU A 371 14.41 9.54 10.82
N PRO A 372 14.17 9.34 9.53
CA PRO A 372 15.03 8.55 8.66
C PRO A 372 16.47 9.12 8.62
N GLY A 373 17.45 8.27 8.95
CA GLY A 373 18.86 8.62 9.05
C GLY A 373 19.32 9.03 10.44
N ASP A 374 18.40 9.28 11.39
CA ASP A 374 18.74 9.44 12.81
C ASP A 374 18.82 8.09 13.50
N TYR A 375 19.87 7.34 13.20
CA TYR A 375 20.07 5.99 13.73
C TYR A 375 20.28 5.95 15.25
N LYS A 376 20.68 7.09 15.86
CA LYS A 376 20.77 7.18 17.32
C LYS A 376 19.38 7.18 17.95
N ALA A 377 18.46 7.99 17.43
CA ALA A 377 17.07 7.99 17.89
C ALA A 377 16.38 6.64 17.63
N VAL A 378 16.69 5.97 16.51
CA VAL A 378 16.21 4.61 16.25
C VAL A 378 16.71 3.63 17.31
N GLU A 379 18.02 3.67 17.65
CA GLU A 379 18.61 2.85 18.71
C GLU A 379 17.93 3.09 20.07
N ASP A 380 17.72 4.35 20.43
CA ASP A 380 17.09 4.74 21.69
C ASP A 380 15.64 4.25 21.77
N ASN A 381 14.89 4.33 20.67
CA ASN A 381 13.53 3.80 20.60
C ASN A 381 13.49 2.26 20.67
N ILE A 382 14.39 1.55 20.00
CA ILE A 382 14.49 0.09 20.14
C ILE A 382 14.76 -0.28 21.60
N ARG A 383 15.74 0.38 22.24
CA ARG A 383 16.09 0.15 23.64
C ARG A 383 14.88 0.39 24.55
N TRP A 384 14.18 1.49 24.34
CA TRP A 384 12.97 1.79 25.11
C TRP A 384 11.93 0.67 25.01
N PHE A 385 11.67 0.13 23.79
CA PHE A 385 10.74 -0.97 23.62
C PHE A 385 11.20 -2.27 24.29
N ILE A 386 12.51 -2.53 24.31
CA ILE A 386 13.08 -3.69 25.00
C ILE A 386 12.95 -3.52 26.52
N ASP A 387 13.35 -2.37 27.05
CA ASP A 387 13.35 -2.08 28.48
C ASP A 387 11.93 -2.05 29.09
N ASN A 388 10.91 -1.82 28.27
CA ASN A 388 9.50 -1.79 28.66
C ASN A 388 8.69 -3.00 28.15
N ALA A 389 9.35 -4.11 27.81
CA ALA A 389 8.73 -5.27 27.19
C ALA A 389 7.63 -5.94 28.03
N ASP A 390 7.66 -5.79 29.34
CA ASP A 390 6.68 -6.28 30.32
C ASP A 390 5.73 -5.19 30.86
N SER A 391 5.84 -3.98 30.34
CA SER A 391 5.01 -2.84 30.73
C SER A 391 3.62 -2.90 30.11
N SER A 392 2.58 -2.53 30.89
CA SER A 392 1.20 -2.35 30.37
C SER A 392 1.13 -1.24 29.29
N GLU A 393 2.06 -0.30 29.29
CA GLU A 393 2.11 0.81 28.32
C GLU A 393 2.17 0.29 26.87
N LEU A 394 2.88 -0.83 26.61
CA LEU A 394 2.94 -1.40 25.24
C LEU A 394 1.58 -1.91 24.78
N ALA A 395 0.84 -2.58 25.68
CA ALA A 395 -0.52 -3.01 25.37
C ALA A 395 -1.45 -1.82 25.16
N GLU A 396 -1.33 -0.80 25.99
CA GLU A 396 -2.13 0.43 25.90
C GLU A 396 -1.83 1.20 24.60
N MET A 397 -0.54 1.30 24.18
CA MET A 397 -0.17 1.85 22.88
C MET A 397 -0.85 1.11 21.73
N GLY A 398 -0.78 -0.22 21.74
CA GLY A 398 -1.44 -1.05 20.72
C GLY A 398 -2.95 -0.84 20.69
N ASN A 399 -3.59 -0.83 21.85
CA ASN A 399 -5.03 -0.62 21.99
C ASN A 399 -5.47 0.76 21.48
N ARG A 400 -4.73 1.85 21.80
CA ARG A 400 -5.00 3.18 21.27
C ARG A 400 -4.99 3.18 19.72
N GLY A 401 -4.00 2.51 19.12
CA GLY A 401 -3.94 2.35 17.66
C GLY A 401 -5.14 1.60 17.07
N HIS A 402 -5.52 0.51 17.72
CA HIS A 402 -6.65 -0.31 17.30
C HIS A 402 -8.00 0.42 17.44
N ASP A 403 -8.23 1.06 18.57
CA ASP A 403 -9.46 1.84 18.82
C ASP A 403 -9.64 2.96 17.80
N TYR A 404 -8.54 3.68 17.48
CA TYR A 404 -8.57 4.69 16.44
C TYR A 404 -8.90 4.10 15.08
N LEU A 405 -8.29 2.96 14.72
CA LEU A 405 -8.54 2.27 13.46
C LEU A 405 -10.00 1.84 13.34
N VAL A 406 -10.54 1.17 14.34
CA VAL A 406 -11.93 0.69 14.34
C VAL A 406 -12.92 1.85 14.20
N LYS A 407 -12.61 3.00 14.81
CA LYS A 407 -13.46 4.19 14.75
C LYS A 407 -13.36 4.97 13.44
N ASN A 408 -12.23 4.94 12.74
CA ASN A 408 -11.94 5.89 11.67
C ASN A 408 -11.46 5.28 10.35
N LEU A 409 -10.85 4.07 10.38
CA LEU A 409 -10.01 3.54 9.29
C LEU A 409 -10.37 2.09 8.90
N THR A 410 -11.57 1.63 9.24
CA THR A 410 -12.06 0.34 8.75
C THR A 410 -12.37 0.41 7.27
N LYS A 411 -12.44 -0.75 6.63
CA LYS A 411 -12.80 -0.85 5.21
C LYS A 411 -14.15 -0.19 4.94
N ASP A 412 -15.17 -0.53 5.73
CA ASP A 412 -16.54 -0.04 5.51
C ASP A 412 -16.61 1.50 5.70
N ILE A 413 -15.96 2.07 6.72
CA ILE A 413 -15.90 3.51 6.95
C ILE A 413 -15.18 4.23 5.80
N SER A 414 -14.04 3.71 5.35
CA SER A 414 -13.27 4.35 4.29
C SER A 414 -13.99 4.29 2.94
N ILE A 415 -14.55 3.14 2.57
CA ILE A 415 -15.33 3.00 1.34
C ILE A 415 -16.56 3.92 1.36
N LYS A 416 -17.25 4.02 2.51
CA LYS A 416 -18.38 4.96 2.66
C LYS A 416 -17.96 6.40 2.41
N LYS A 417 -16.78 6.84 2.90
CA LYS A 417 -16.23 8.16 2.58
C LYS A 417 -16.03 8.35 1.07
N TYR A 418 -15.54 7.32 0.36
CA TYR A 418 -15.40 7.38 -1.11
C TYR A 418 -16.76 7.50 -1.80
N THR A 419 -17.74 6.67 -1.43
CA THR A 419 -19.09 6.73 -2.05
C THR A 419 -19.76 8.07 -1.79
N ASP A 420 -19.63 8.62 -0.58
CA ASP A 420 -20.22 9.90 -0.19
C ASP A 420 -19.65 11.08 -0.99
N VAL A 421 -18.33 11.12 -1.21
CA VAL A 421 -17.73 12.21 -1.99
C VAL A 421 -17.97 12.07 -3.49
N ILE A 422 -18.00 10.84 -4.02
CA ILE A 422 -18.28 10.57 -5.44
C ILE A 422 -19.73 10.91 -5.76
N SER A 423 -20.67 10.56 -4.90
CA SER A 423 -22.10 10.81 -5.11
C SER A 423 -22.49 12.30 -5.12
N LYS A 424 -21.63 13.17 -4.58
CA LYS A 424 -21.84 14.64 -4.55
C LYS A 424 -21.36 15.35 -5.82
N LEU A 425 -20.66 14.67 -6.73
CA LEU A 425 -20.18 15.22 -8.01
C LEU A 425 -21.29 15.27 -9.07
#